data_5724f754c3ba54ff8af207ac0405c4c2
#
_entry.id   5724f754c3ba54ff8af207ac0405c4c2
#
_cell.length_a   1.000
_cell.length_b   1.000
_cell.length_c   1.000
_cell.angle_alpha   90.00
_cell.angle_beta   90.00
_cell.angle_gamma   90.00
#
_symmetry.space_group_name_H-M   'P 1'
#
loop_
_entity.id
_entity.type
_entity.pdbx_description
1 polymer ?
#
loop_
_entity_poly.entity_id
_entity_poly.type
_entity_poly.pdbx_seq_one_letter_code
_entity_poly.pdbx_strand_id
1 'polypeptide(L)'
;MNQVAEAEAREPVSLVRPLADQAFSRAAGALLIPGNSVHLLKDAQQNYPAWLQAIASARRTIHFENYIIREDDTGRVFADALIARAREGVRVQLIYDWMGNFGKTSRKFWNHLRQGGIEVRCYNPPRLDSPLGWLSRDHRKMLAVDTQVAFVTGLCVGREWVGEPEKNLDPWRDTGVEVRGPAVAEIERAFKHVWAMTGEPILETHSLGKELATPAGDIALRVVASVPNTAGMLRLDQLVATLAHERLWLTDAYYAGTPSYVQALRAARHHGVDVRFLVPGVTDIPVLRPVSRAGYRPLLEAGVRIFEWNGTMLHAKTAVADGRWARVGSTNLNLASWLGNCELDVVVEDEEFGRRMEEMYLEDLTNATEVVLDAKHRVRAPGAPTRARGAISSETGSAGRATAGVFRIGNSVGAAMSDRRVLEPVETRIMTTAGLLLLVLAILFALFPRLLAYPLITIIVWLAVALLYRGYELKRERGRGIPHPAQIQQAAEDAHEIGPKKE
;
A
#
# COMPACT_ATOMS: atom_id res chain seq x y z
N MET A 1 -47.47 48.86 16.98
CA MET A 1 -46.53 48.18 17.85
C MET A 1 -46.74 46.67 17.65
N ASN A 2 -45.94 46.05 16.84
CA ASN A 2 -45.72 44.59 16.83
C ASN A 2 -44.42 44.36 16.06
N GLN A 3 -43.33 44.33 16.78
CA GLN A 3 -42.08 43.70 16.34
C GLN A 3 -42.21 42.22 16.68
N VAL A 4 -42.54 41.40 15.71
CA VAL A 4 -42.37 39.95 15.80
C VAL A 4 -41.02 39.68 15.18
N ALA A 5 -40.11 39.22 16.01
CA ALA A 5 -38.77 38.81 15.66
C ALA A 5 -38.81 37.76 14.52
N GLU A 6 -38.13 38.02 13.42
CA GLU A 6 -37.73 37.02 12.44
C GLU A 6 -36.73 36.08 13.13
N ALA A 7 -37.25 34.94 13.56
CA ALA A 7 -36.40 33.80 13.90
C ALA A 7 -35.81 33.26 12.59
N GLU A 8 -34.53 33.53 12.37
CA GLU A 8 -33.76 32.89 11.33
C GLU A 8 -33.97 31.37 11.44
N ALA A 9 -34.66 30.81 10.46
CA ALA A 9 -34.81 29.38 10.31
C ALA A 9 -33.40 28.80 10.04
N ARG A 10 -32.75 28.32 11.10
CA ARG A 10 -31.55 27.47 10.96
C ARG A 10 -31.95 26.30 10.10
N GLU A 11 -31.36 26.16 8.89
CA GLU A 11 -31.50 24.98 8.09
C GLU A 11 -31.20 23.74 8.99
N PRO A 12 -32.01 22.67 8.93
CA PRO A 12 -31.76 21.47 9.70
C PRO A 12 -30.38 20.97 9.29
N VAL A 13 -29.41 21.02 10.20
CA VAL A 13 -28.08 20.45 10.00
C VAL A 13 -28.32 18.99 9.62
N SER A 14 -28.04 18.64 8.38
CA SER A 14 -28.20 17.27 7.89
C SER A 14 -27.32 16.36 8.75
N LEU A 15 -27.93 15.58 9.63
CA LEU A 15 -27.24 14.60 10.49
C LEU A 15 -26.53 13.50 9.68
N VAL A 16 -26.88 13.37 8.40
CA VAL A 16 -26.34 12.32 7.50
C VAL A 16 -24.86 12.51 7.27
N ARG A 17 -24.39 13.77 7.05
CA ARG A 17 -22.95 14.03 6.79
C ARG A 17 -22.07 13.74 8.01
N PRO A 18 -22.37 14.21 9.23
CA PRO A 18 -21.59 13.85 10.42
C PRO A 18 -21.57 12.34 10.72
N LEU A 19 -22.69 11.65 10.47
CA LEU A 19 -22.75 10.19 10.66
C LEU A 19 -21.89 9.45 9.61
N ALA A 20 -21.90 9.89 8.36
CA ALA A 20 -21.03 9.34 7.32
C ALA A 20 -19.56 9.57 7.66
N ASP A 21 -19.16 10.79 8.03
CA ASP A 21 -17.80 11.11 8.45
C ASP A 21 -17.33 10.25 9.63
N GLN A 22 -18.22 10.04 10.60
CA GLN A 22 -17.92 9.17 11.73
C GLN A 22 -17.77 7.70 11.31
N ALA A 23 -18.61 7.21 10.38
CA ALA A 23 -18.51 5.87 9.84
C ALA A 23 -17.20 5.66 9.07
N PHE A 24 -16.82 6.61 8.21
CA PHE A 24 -15.54 6.59 7.50
C PHE A 24 -14.36 6.63 8.46
N SER A 25 -14.38 7.52 9.46
CA SER A 25 -13.30 7.64 10.44
C SER A 25 -13.13 6.36 11.27
N ARG A 26 -14.23 5.73 11.70
CA ARG A 26 -14.19 4.44 12.43
C ARG A 26 -13.73 3.29 11.54
N ALA A 27 -14.17 3.22 10.28
CA ALA A 27 -13.75 2.20 9.35
C ALA A 27 -12.26 2.30 9.04
N ALA A 28 -11.79 3.48 8.72
CA ALA A 28 -10.39 3.76 8.38
C ALA A 28 -9.45 3.70 9.60
N GLY A 29 -9.95 3.99 10.81
CA GLY A 29 -9.13 4.29 11.99
C GLY A 29 -8.38 5.60 11.85
N ALA A 30 -8.91 6.57 11.05
CA ALA A 30 -8.27 7.83 10.74
C ALA A 30 -9.30 8.97 10.69
N LEU A 31 -8.98 10.10 11.33
CA LEU A 31 -9.86 11.26 11.36
C LEU A 31 -9.80 12.04 10.03
N LEU A 32 -10.87 12.75 9.72
CA LEU A 32 -10.89 13.71 8.63
C LEU A 32 -10.19 15.00 9.06
N ILE A 33 -9.21 15.44 8.30
CA ILE A 33 -8.36 16.60 8.61
C ILE A 33 -8.64 17.69 7.56
N PRO A 34 -9.25 18.80 7.92
CA PRO A 34 -9.48 19.93 7.01
C PRO A 34 -8.22 20.80 6.86
N GLY A 35 -8.28 21.72 5.93
CA GLY A 35 -7.26 22.77 5.79
C GLY A 35 -6.05 22.37 4.95
N ASN A 36 -6.18 21.40 4.06
CA ASN A 36 -5.06 20.95 3.23
C ASN A 36 -5.18 21.39 1.78
N SER A 37 -4.06 21.44 1.07
CA SER A 37 -4.01 21.40 -0.38
C SER A 37 -3.45 20.05 -0.85
N VAL A 38 -4.00 19.53 -1.94
CA VAL A 38 -3.57 18.24 -2.52
C VAL A 38 -3.39 18.43 -4.02
N HIS A 39 -2.19 18.05 -4.52
CA HIS A 39 -1.90 18.06 -5.94
C HIS A 39 -1.65 16.64 -6.43
N LEU A 40 -2.39 16.25 -7.47
CA LEU A 40 -2.22 14.96 -8.14
C LEU A 40 -0.96 14.99 -9.00
N LEU A 41 -0.09 13.99 -8.85
CA LEU A 41 1.15 13.82 -9.59
C LEU A 41 1.13 12.50 -10.36
N LYS A 42 1.18 12.60 -11.69
CA LYS A 42 1.18 11.45 -12.58
C LYS A 42 2.62 11.02 -12.87
N ASP A 43 2.92 9.73 -12.72
CA ASP A 43 4.18 9.07 -13.05
C ASP A 43 5.44 9.71 -12.44
N ALA A 44 6.60 9.09 -12.64
CA ALA A 44 7.88 9.63 -12.19
C ALA A 44 8.19 11.00 -12.79
N GLN A 45 7.69 11.28 -13.99
CA GLN A 45 7.92 12.54 -14.68
C GLN A 45 7.45 13.75 -13.88
N GLN A 46 6.36 13.63 -13.12
CA GLN A 46 5.86 14.70 -12.24
C GLN A 46 6.33 14.50 -10.79
N ASN A 47 6.37 13.26 -10.30
CA ASN A 47 6.72 12.98 -8.91
C ASN A 47 8.18 13.26 -8.59
N TYR A 48 9.14 12.76 -9.37
CA TYR A 48 10.56 12.87 -9.02
C TYR A 48 11.09 14.29 -9.02
N PRO A 49 10.79 15.17 -10.01
CA PRO A 49 11.16 16.57 -9.93
C PRO A 49 10.58 17.28 -8.70
N ALA A 50 9.31 17.02 -8.36
CA ALA A 50 8.67 17.59 -7.17
C ALA A 50 9.36 17.12 -5.87
N TRP A 51 9.70 15.83 -5.76
CA TRP A 51 10.41 15.29 -4.61
C TRP A 51 11.83 15.88 -4.47
N LEU A 52 12.57 15.92 -5.57
CA LEU A 52 13.93 16.49 -5.58
C LEU A 52 13.92 17.99 -5.25
N GLN A 53 12.92 18.74 -5.72
CA GLN A 53 12.73 20.14 -5.36
C GLN A 53 12.43 20.29 -3.86
N ALA A 54 11.56 19.47 -3.30
CA ALA A 54 11.26 19.48 -1.88
C ALA A 54 12.51 19.12 -1.04
N ILE A 55 13.25 18.07 -1.43
CA ILE A 55 14.54 17.73 -0.81
C ILE A 55 15.51 18.91 -0.86
N ALA A 56 15.69 19.54 -2.02
CA ALA A 56 16.61 20.68 -2.19
C ALA A 56 16.23 21.88 -1.32
N SER A 57 14.94 22.07 -1.03
CA SER A 57 14.43 23.17 -0.21
C SER A 57 14.44 22.89 1.30
N ALA A 58 14.73 21.67 1.73
CA ALA A 58 14.70 21.24 3.12
C ALA A 58 15.66 22.06 3.99
N ARG A 59 15.21 22.43 5.19
CA ARG A 59 15.99 23.23 6.16
C ARG A 59 16.19 22.55 7.50
N ARG A 60 15.29 21.64 7.90
CA ARG A 60 15.29 21.02 9.23
C ARG A 60 15.32 19.49 9.15
N THR A 61 14.32 18.90 8.48
CA THR A 61 14.10 17.45 8.50
C THR A 61 13.66 16.92 7.15
N ILE A 62 14.15 15.76 6.79
CA ILE A 62 13.66 14.95 5.69
C ILE A 62 13.36 13.55 6.24
N HIS A 63 12.09 13.12 6.13
CA HIS A 63 11.65 11.76 6.39
C HIS A 63 11.36 11.07 5.07
N PHE A 64 12.11 10.03 4.74
CA PHE A 64 11.98 9.31 3.49
C PHE A 64 11.79 7.82 3.76
N GLU A 65 10.64 7.28 3.42
CA GLU A 65 10.27 5.89 3.57
C GLU A 65 9.90 5.32 2.21
N ASN A 66 10.61 4.28 1.77
CA ASN A 66 10.36 3.73 0.45
C ASN A 66 10.62 2.22 0.39
N TYR A 67 9.67 1.47 -0.16
CA TYR A 67 9.77 0.02 -0.28
C TYR A 67 10.98 -0.42 -1.11
N ILE A 68 11.24 0.27 -2.25
CA ILE A 68 12.35 -0.01 -3.15
C ILE A 68 13.13 1.28 -3.40
N ILE A 69 14.46 1.19 -3.21
CA ILE A 69 15.41 2.23 -3.65
C ILE A 69 16.51 1.49 -4.42
N ARG A 70 16.59 1.69 -5.73
CA ARG A 70 17.56 1.02 -6.59
C ARG A 70 18.93 1.69 -6.51
N GLU A 71 19.98 0.88 -6.72
CA GLU A 71 21.35 1.37 -6.94
C GLU A 71 21.61 1.60 -8.43
N ASP A 72 20.72 2.38 -9.07
CA ASP A 72 20.86 2.81 -10.47
C ASP A 72 21.06 4.33 -10.55
N ASP A 73 21.07 4.89 -11.75
CA ASP A 73 21.30 6.32 -11.93
C ASP A 73 20.22 7.16 -11.26
N THR A 74 18.96 6.72 -11.29
CA THR A 74 17.87 7.37 -10.58
C THR A 74 18.10 7.36 -9.07
N GLY A 75 18.41 6.19 -8.50
CA GLY A 75 18.67 6.08 -7.06
C GLY A 75 19.89 6.89 -6.61
N ARG A 76 20.93 7.01 -7.46
CA ARG A 76 22.10 7.86 -7.18
C ARG A 76 21.74 9.34 -7.13
N VAL A 77 20.91 9.82 -8.06
CA VAL A 77 20.44 11.23 -8.03
C VAL A 77 19.73 11.53 -6.70
N PHE A 78 18.87 10.65 -6.22
CA PHE A 78 18.22 10.81 -4.91
C PHE A 78 19.21 10.71 -3.75
N ALA A 79 20.17 9.77 -3.80
CA ALA A 79 21.19 9.63 -2.79
C ALA A 79 22.04 10.90 -2.67
N ASP A 80 22.48 11.46 -3.78
CA ASP A 80 23.32 12.68 -3.82
C ASP A 80 22.54 13.89 -3.28
N ALA A 81 21.26 14.03 -3.65
CA ALA A 81 20.40 15.10 -3.16
C ALA A 81 20.21 15.03 -1.62
N LEU A 82 19.95 13.84 -1.09
CA LEU A 82 19.79 13.62 0.35
C LEU A 82 21.09 13.86 1.12
N ILE A 83 22.25 13.38 0.59
CA ILE A 83 23.58 13.60 1.18
C ILE A 83 23.93 15.09 1.19
N ALA A 84 23.61 15.82 0.12
CA ALA A 84 23.86 17.26 0.07
C ALA A 84 23.14 17.99 1.22
N ARG A 85 21.86 17.66 1.48
CA ARG A 85 21.12 18.25 2.60
C ARG A 85 21.64 17.84 3.96
N ALA A 86 21.99 16.55 4.13
CA ALA A 86 22.56 16.07 5.39
C ALA A 86 23.87 16.80 5.75
N ARG A 87 24.73 17.05 4.75
CA ARG A 87 25.99 17.81 4.93
C ARG A 87 25.76 19.28 5.30
N GLU A 88 24.60 19.84 4.92
CA GLU A 88 24.21 21.20 5.32
C GLU A 88 23.50 21.25 6.68
N GLY A 89 23.45 20.11 7.41
CA GLY A 89 22.90 20.05 8.75
C GLY A 89 21.41 19.70 8.81
N VAL A 90 20.77 19.38 7.67
CA VAL A 90 19.41 18.86 7.65
C VAL A 90 19.41 17.43 8.21
N ARG A 91 18.50 17.14 9.14
CA ARG A 91 18.34 15.79 9.67
C ARG A 91 17.62 14.92 8.65
N VAL A 92 18.32 13.98 8.04
CA VAL A 92 17.78 13.07 7.03
C VAL A 92 17.61 11.68 7.61
N GLN A 93 16.40 11.18 7.62
CA GLN A 93 16.02 9.84 8.11
C GLN A 93 15.37 9.04 7.00
N LEU A 94 15.92 7.86 6.72
CA LEU A 94 15.51 7.00 5.62
C LEU A 94 15.19 5.59 6.12
N ILE A 95 14.00 5.09 5.74
CA ILE A 95 13.61 3.69 5.92
C ILE A 95 13.53 3.02 4.56
N TYR A 96 14.10 1.82 4.45
CA TYR A 96 13.89 0.95 3.30
C TYR A 96 13.49 -0.46 3.74
N ASP A 97 12.70 -1.15 2.93
CA ASP A 97 12.34 -2.54 3.18
C ASP A 97 13.44 -3.49 2.71
N TRP A 98 13.78 -4.49 3.55
CA TRP A 98 14.82 -5.46 3.22
C TRP A 98 14.51 -6.25 1.94
N MET A 99 13.26 -6.75 1.80
CA MET A 99 12.85 -7.60 0.69
C MET A 99 12.77 -6.83 -0.63
N GLY A 100 12.28 -5.58 -0.60
CA GLY A 100 12.19 -4.72 -1.79
C GLY A 100 13.55 -4.45 -2.43
N ASN A 101 14.62 -4.50 -1.61
CA ASN A 101 15.99 -4.18 -2.02
C ASN A 101 16.92 -5.38 -2.12
N PHE A 102 16.45 -6.57 -1.70
CA PHE A 102 17.28 -7.78 -1.68
C PHE A 102 17.81 -8.15 -3.07
N GLY A 103 19.14 -8.28 -3.18
CA GLY A 103 19.83 -8.61 -4.44
C GLY A 103 19.83 -7.51 -5.51
N LYS A 104 19.32 -6.30 -5.20
CA LYS A 104 19.20 -5.17 -6.14
C LYS A 104 19.94 -3.91 -5.69
N THR A 105 20.13 -3.75 -4.38
CA THR A 105 20.82 -2.61 -3.79
C THR A 105 21.89 -3.12 -2.84
N SER A 106 23.12 -2.69 -3.05
CA SER A 106 24.30 -3.21 -2.35
C SER A 106 24.43 -2.63 -0.93
N ARG A 107 25.16 -3.35 -0.07
CA ARG A 107 25.55 -2.80 1.25
C ARG A 107 26.43 -1.55 1.11
N LYS A 108 27.19 -1.43 0.01
CA LYS A 108 28.04 -0.25 -0.26
C LYS A 108 27.19 0.99 -0.46
N PHE A 109 26.07 0.87 -1.17
CA PHE A 109 25.14 1.98 -1.38
C PHE A 109 24.56 2.49 -0.05
N TRP A 110 24.07 1.59 0.81
CA TRP A 110 23.57 1.98 2.13
C TRP A 110 24.64 2.58 3.04
N ASN A 111 25.87 2.06 2.98
CA ASN A 111 26.99 2.64 3.72
C ASN A 111 27.39 4.01 3.19
N HIS A 112 27.32 4.22 1.88
CA HIS A 112 27.56 5.55 1.28
C HIS A 112 26.57 6.59 1.81
N LEU A 113 25.27 6.28 1.89
CA LEU A 113 24.27 7.15 2.49
C LEU A 113 24.56 7.47 3.96
N ARG A 114 24.94 6.44 4.77
CA ARG A 114 25.31 6.64 6.17
C ARG A 114 26.55 7.51 6.35
N GLN A 115 27.58 7.29 5.53
CA GLN A 115 28.79 8.12 5.52
C GLN A 115 28.48 9.55 5.07
N GLY A 116 27.45 9.74 4.25
CA GLY A 116 26.92 11.05 3.88
C GLY A 116 26.15 11.78 4.97
N GLY A 117 25.97 11.17 6.17
CA GLY A 117 25.26 11.79 7.29
C GLY A 117 23.78 11.41 7.41
N ILE A 118 23.29 10.45 6.63
CA ILE A 118 21.90 10.03 6.65
C ILE A 118 21.70 8.92 7.68
N GLU A 119 20.66 9.04 8.52
CA GLU A 119 20.19 7.98 9.42
C GLU A 119 19.42 6.96 8.59
N VAL A 120 20.02 5.80 8.25
CA VAL A 120 19.40 4.77 7.40
C VAL A 120 19.03 3.54 8.20
N ARG A 121 17.74 3.16 8.16
CA ARG A 121 17.19 1.94 8.79
C ARG A 121 16.61 0.97 7.76
N CYS A 122 16.73 -0.32 8.09
CA CYS A 122 16.22 -1.42 7.30
C CYS A 122 15.00 -2.02 8.01
N TYR A 123 13.87 -2.08 7.33
CA TYR A 123 12.67 -2.73 7.87
C TYR A 123 12.73 -4.24 7.64
N ASN A 124 12.44 -4.99 8.69
CA ASN A 124 12.30 -6.45 8.73
C ASN A 124 13.34 -7.26 7.91
N PRO A 125 14.66 -7.08 8.17
CA PRO A 125 15.64 -8.04 7.70
C PRO A 125 15.39 -9.41 8.37
N PRO A 126 15.79 -10.53 7.73
CA PRO A 126 15.71 -11.85 8.34
C PRO A 126 16.46 -11.88 9.68
N ARG A 127 15.78 -12.33 10.72
CA ARG A 127 16.31 -12.41 12.08
C ARG A 127 16.07 -13.82 12.64
N LEU A 128 17.03 -14.34 13.40
CA LEU A 128 16.92 -15.65 14.02
C LEU A 128 15.87 -15.70 15.13
N ASP A 129 15.69 -14.58 15.82
CA ASP A 129 14.72 -14.39 16.91
C ASP A 129 13.28 -14.16 16.43
N SER A 130 13.09 -13.85 15.15
CA SER A 130 11.78 -13.64 14.53
C SER A 130 11.71 -14.30 13.14
N PRO A 131 11.62 -15.65 13.10
CA PRO A 131 11.75 -16.41 11.86
C PRO A 131 10.65 -16.14 10.83
N LEU A 132 9.49 -15.62 11.24
CA LEU A 132 8.39 -15.24 10.37
C LEU A 132 8.18 -13.72 10.27
N GLY A 133 8.91 -12.92 11.04
CA GLY A 133 8.79 -11.47 11.05
C GLY A 133 9.04 -10.84 9.68
N TRP A 134 9.94 -11.43 8.89
CA TRP A 134 10.25 -10.97 7.54
C TRP A 134 9.10 -11.12 6.52
N LEU A 135 7.97 -11.76 6.88
CA LEU A 135 6.78 -11.84 6.02
C LEU A 135 6.03 -10.51 5.92
N SER A 136 6.03 -9.73 6.99
CA SER A 136 5.47 -8.38 6.98
C SER A 136 6.42 -7.41 6.27
N ARG A 137 5.89 -6.58 5.38
CA ARG A 137 6.65 -5.62 4.58
C ARG A 137 6.29 -4.20 4.95
N ASP A 138 7.28 -3.33 4.88
CA ASP A 138 7.05 -1.90 4.81
C ASP A 138 6.86 -1.52 3.34
N HIS A 139 5.58 -1.46 2.93
CA HIS A 139 5.24 -1.20 1.55
C HIS A 139 4.90 0.27 1.30
N ARG A 140 5.13 1.14 2.28
CA ARG A 140 4.92 2.58 2.17
C ARG A 140 5.90 3.24 1.21
N LYS A 141 5.49 4.34 0.61
CA LYS A 141 6.29 5.21 -0.24
C LYS A 141 5.90 6.63 0.07
N MET A 142 6.70 7.29 0.89
CA MET A 142 6.45 8.67 1.29
C MET A 142 7.74 9.47 1.43
N LEU A 143 7.62 10.75 1.22
CA LEU A 143 8.62 11.76 1.54
C LEU A 143 7.92 12.88 2.29
N ALA A 144 8.45 13.30 3.45
CA ALA A 144 7.97 14.50 4.14
C ALA A 144 9.16 15.41 4.46
N VAL A 145 8.97 16.71 4.27
CA VAL A 145 9.99 17.72 4.43
C VAL A 145 9.49 18.83 5.34
N ASP A 146 10.22 19.08 6.42
CA ASP A 146 10.05 20.20 7.35
C ASP A 146 8.64 20.33 7.96
N THR A 147 7.83 19.30 7.97
CA THR A 147 6.41 19.29 8.34
C THR A 147 5.55 20.24 7.47
N GLN A 148 6.04 20.63 6.30
CA GLN A 148 5.38 21.60 5.41
C GLN A 148 4.83 20.96 4.14
N VAL A 149 5.49 19.96 3.62
CA VAL A 149 5.07 19.22 2.43
C VAL A 149 5.33 17.74 2.61
N ALA A 150 4.40 16.93 2.15
CA ALA A 150 4.58 15.50 2.08
C ALA A 150 4.09 14.94 0.75
N PHE A 151 4.68 13.83 0.33
CA PHE A 151 4.30 13.07 -0.84
C PHE A 151 3.90 11.66 -0.39
N VAL A 152 2.75 11.18 -0.86
CA VAL A 152 2.28 9.80 -0.66
C VAL A 152 1.96 9.22 -2.03
N THR A 153 2.45 8.01 -2.31
CA THR A 153 2.50 7.55 -3.69
C THR A 153 2.56 6.04 -3.82
N GLY A 154 2.30 5.53 -5.03
CA GLY A 154 2.61 4.18 -5.44
C GLY A 154 4.06 3.99 -5.88
N LEU A 155 4.77 5.08 -6.25
CA LEU A 155 6.10 5.05 -6.84
C LEU A 155 7.18 4.63 -5.85
N CYS A 156 8.11 3.80 -6.32
CA CYS A 156 9.41 3.62 -5.66
C CYS A 156 10.50 4.40 -6.41
N VAL A 157 11.75 4.34 -5.94
CA VAL A 157 12.90 4.99 -6.58
C VAL A 157 13.65 3.99 -7.44
N GLY A 158 13.63 4.18 -8.74
CA GLY A 158 14.34 3.32 -9.69
C GLY A 158 14.00 3.65 -11.14
N ARG A 159 14.85 3.15 -12.04
CA ARG A 159 14.72 3.36 -13.48
C ARG A 159 13.43 2.79 -14.07
N GLU A 160 12.82 1.79 -13.42
CA GLU A 160 11.58 1.18 -13.88
C GLU A 160 10.45 2.22 -14.02
N TRP A 161 10.41 3.22 -13.13
CA TRP A 161 9.44 4.32 -13.17
C TRP A 161 9.79 5.42 -14.17
N VAL A 162 11.08 5.56 -14.52
CA VAL A 162 11.54 6.58 -15.50
C VAL A 162 11.46 6.05 -16.93
N GLY A 163 11.63 4.75 -17.12
CA GLY A 163 11.79 4.11 -18.41
C GLY A 163 13.23 4.22 -18.95
N GLU A 164 13.47 3.56 -20.07
CA GLU A 164 14.72 3.61 -20.83
C GLU A 164 14.38 3.77 -22.33
N PRO A 165 14.15 4.99 -22.82
CA PRO A 165 13.73 5.24 -24.21
C PRO A 165 14.69 4.66 -25.25
N GLU A 166 16.01 4.66 -24.96
CA GLU A 166 17.04 4.06 -25.82
C GLU A 166 16.88 2.54 -25.99
N LYS A 167 16.22 1.87 -25.06
CA LYS A 167 15.91 0.44 -25.10
C LYS A 167 14.45 0.16 -25.44
N ASN A 168 13.68 1.18 -25.86
CA ASN A 168 12.23 1.11 -26.06
C ASN A 168 11.46 0.55 -24.85
N LEU A 169 11.89 0.95 -23.65
CA LEU A 169 11.22 0.61 -22.39
C LEU A 169 10.48 1.84 -21.89
N ASP A 170 9.16 1.79 -21.98
CA ASP A 170 8.30 2.84 -21.43
C ASP A 170 8.33 2.83 -19.90
N PRO A 171 8.16 4.00 -19.26
CA PRO A 171 8.06 4.09 -17.81
C PRO A 171 6.87 3.30 -17.26
N TRP A 172 6.96 2.87 -16.01
CA TRP A 172 5.81 2.34 -15.29
C TRP A 172 4.80 3.44 -15.03
N ARG A 173 3.52 3.13 -15.23
CA ARG A 173 2.41 4.03 -14.91
C ARG A 173 2.14 3.96 -13.42
N ASP A 174 2.24 5.10 -12.73
CA ASP A 174 1.99 5.17 -11.30
C ASP A 174 1.39 6.54 -10.90
N THR A 175 0.98 6.71 -9.64
CA THR A 175 0.31 7.92 -9.18
C THR A 175 0.77 8.28 -7.78
N GLY A 176 0.99 9.57 -7.54
CA GLY A 176 1.27 10.14 -6.24
C GLY A 176 0.47 11.41 -5.98
N VAL A 177 0.53 11.88 -4.76
CA VAL A 177 -0.01 13.18 -4.34
C VAL A 177 1.03 13.96 -3.55
N GLU A 178 1.08 15.27 -3.79
CA GLU A 178 1.70 16.25 -2.90
C GLU A 178 0.64 16.78 -1.95
N VAL A 179 0.93 16.78 -0.68
CA VAL A 179 0.06 17.25 0.41
C VAL A 179 0.75 18.38 1.15
N ARG A 180 0.04 19.49 1.38
CA ARG A 180 0.44 20.57 2.28
C ARG A 180 -0.68 20.83 3.27
N GLY A 181 -0.35 21.31 4.45
CA GLY A 181 -1.31 21.60 5.51
C GLY A 181 -1.25 20.62 6.67
N PRO A 182 -2.27 20.62 7.55
CA PRO A 182 -2.26 19.86 8.80
C PRO A 182 -2.03 18.34 8.67
N ALA A 183 -2.44 17.75 7.55
CA ALA A 183 -2.26 16.31 7.31
C ALA A 183 -0.79 15.87 7.17
N VAL A 184 0.14 16.79 6.87
CA VAL A 184 1.57 16.47 6.81
C VAL A 184 2.07 15.92 8.14
N ALA A 185 1.59 16.46 9.26
CA ALA A 185 1.96 15.96 10.59
C ALA A 185 1.52 14.51 10.84
N GLU A 186 0.36 14.10 10.27
CA GLU A 186 -0.11 12.70 10.36
C GLU A 186 0.74 11.77 9.50
N ILE A 187 1.15 12.23 8.31
CA ILE A 187 2.05 11.48 7.43
C ILE A 187 3.40 11.27 8.13
N GLU A 188 3.95 12.31 8.76
CA GLU A 188 5.18 12.19 9.56
C GLU A 188 4.99 11.29 10.79
N ARG A 189 3.83 11.32 11.44
CA ARG A 189 3.53 10.41 12.56
C ARG A 189 3.53 8.96 12.08
N ALA A 190 2.98 8.69 10.91
CA ALA A 190 3.02 7.36 10.29
C ALA A 190 4.47 6.89 10.06
N PHE A 191 5.35 7.76 9.56
CA PHE A 191 6.79 7.49 9.43
C PHE A 191 7.44 7.18 10.78
N LYS A 192 7.25 8.07 11.78
CA LYS A 192 7.81 7.91 13.13
C LYS A 192 7.39 6.60 13.78
N HIS A 193 6.17 6.14 13.51
CA HIS A 193 5.68 4.85 14.01
C HIS A 193 6.52 3.68 13.43
N VAL A 194 6.72 3.62 12.11
CA VAL A 194 7.56 2.57 11.49
C VAL A 194 9.02 2.72 11.89
N TRP A 195 9.51 3.95 12.04
CA TRP A 195 10.85 4.22 12.55
C TRP A 195 11.07 3.60 13.92
N ALA A 196 10.12 3.74 14.85
CA ALA A 196 10.18 3.15 16.16
C ALA A 196 10.11 1.60 16.15
N MET A 197 9.46 1.00 15.14
CA MET A 197 9.48 -0.46 14.94
C MET A 197 10.84 -0.98 14.50
N THR A 198 11.70 -0.13 13.96
CA THR A 198 13.04 -0.50 13.44
C THR A 198 14.18 -0.20 14.40
N GLY A 199 13.92 0.34 15.59
CA GLY A 199 14.92 0.67 16.60
C GLY A 199 14.46 1.79 17.53
N GLU A 200 15.38 2.54 18.12
CA GLU A 200 15.06 3.62 19.04
C GLU A 200 14.12 4.66 18.40
N PRO A 201 13.05 5.09 19.10
CA PRO A 201 12.12 6.08 18.58
C PRO A 201 12.82 7.43 18.36
N ILE A 202 12.25 8.28 17.54
CA ILE A 202 12.67 9.68 17.42
C ILE A 202 12.28 10.37 18.73
N LEU A 203 13.27 10.75 19.52
CA LEU A 203 13.03 11.57 20.70
C LEU A 203 12.61 12.96 20.21
N GLU A 204 11.41 13.36 20.55
CA GLU A 204 10.96 14.73 20.39
C GLU A 204 11.69 15.58 21.44
N THR A 205 12.92 16.00 21.11
CA THR A 205 13.63 17.00 21.91
C THR A 205 12.88 18.33 21.71
N HIS A 206 12.13 18.68 22.72
CA HIS A 206 11.24 19.82 22.86
C HIS A 206 10.01 19.75 21.92
N SER A 207 8.87 19.82 22.56
CA SER A 207 7.63 20.25 21.93
C SER A 207 7.96 21.36 20.92
N LEU A 208 8.14 20.99 19.63
CA LEU A 208 7.63 21.85 18.59
C LEU A 208 6.20 22.04 19.05
N GLY A 209 5.99 23.11 19.82
CA GLY A 209 4.68 23.48 20.32
C GLY A 209 3.76 23.33 19.14
N LYS A 210 2.52 22.94 19.34
CA LYS A 210 1.44 22.84 18.36
C LYS A 210 1.54 23.92 17.26
N GLU A 211 2.62 23.97 16.49
CA GLU A 211 2.62 24.42 15.15
C GLU A 211 1.84 23.35 14.40
N LEU A 212 0.52 23.34 14.67
CA LEU A 212 -0.47 22.82 13.75
C LEU A 212 -0.02 23.34 12.41
N ALA A 213 0.37 22.42 11.49
CA ALA A 213 0.79 22.83 10.18
C ALA A 213 -0.25 23.82 9.66
N THR A 214 0.20 24.99 9.27
CA THR A 214 -0.67 26.09 8.88
C THR A 214 -1.60 25.59 7.78
N PRO A 215 -2.91 25.90 7.81
CA PRO A 215 -3.79 25.54 6.72
C PRO A 215 -3.22 26.00 5.38
N ALA A 216 -3.25 25.14 4.38
CA ALA A 216 -2.69 25.38 3.06
C ALA A 216 -3.77 25.38 1.95
N GLY A 217 -5.02 25.17 2.31
CA GLY A 217 -6.16 25.10 1.40
C GLY A 217 -7.43 24.68 2.15
N ASP A 218 -8.44 24.27 1.40
CA ASP A 218 -9.77 23.95 1.92
C ASP A 218 -10.09 22.45 1.85
N ILE A 219 -9.18 21.64 1.34
CA ILE A 219 -9.40 20.20 1.14
C ILE A 219 -9.37 19.47 2.48
N ALA A 220 -10.39 18.62 2.70
CA ALA A 220 -10.42 17.68 3.80
C ALA A 220 -9.94 16.29 3.34
N LEU A 221 -9.04 15.69 4.11
CA LEU A 221 -8.49 14.38 3.78
C LEU A 221 -8.24 13.52 5.04
N ARG A 222 -8.09 12.20 4.83
CA ARG A 222 -7.64 11.25 5.84
C ARG A 222 -6.31 10.66 5.45
N VAL A 223 -5.42 10.48 6.42
CA VAL A 223 -4.18 9.71 6.29
C VAL A 223 -4.41 8.33 6.88
N VAL A 224 -4.56 7.32 6.03
CA VAL A 224 -4.80 5.93 6.46
C VAL A 224 -3.47 5.20 6.50
N ALA A 225 -2.88 5.12 7.69
CA ALA A 225 -1.61 4.46 7.94
C ALA A 225 -1.86 3.07 8.54
N SER A 226 -1.81 2.02 7.71
CA SER A 226 -1.96 0.64 8.15
C SER A 226 -0.64 0.07 8.67
N VAL A 227 -0.74 -0.80 9.66
CA VAL A 227 0.34 -1.68 10.13
C VAL A 227 -0.19 -3.12 10.18
N PRO A 228 0.68 -4.13 10.27
CA PRO A 228 0.23 -5.52 10.34
C PRO A 228 -0.88 -5.75 11.37
N ASN A 229 -1.88 -6.56 10.99
CA ASN A 229 -3.08 -6.88 11.78
C ASN A 229 -4.08 -5.72 11.95
N THR A 230 -3.94 -4.63 11.20
CA THR A 230 -4.98 -3.60 11.10
C THR A 230 -5.71 -3.75 9.76
N ALA A 231 -7.02 -3.58 9.76
CA ALA A 231 -7.86 -3.74 8.57
C ALA A 231 -8.54 -2.42 8.16
N GLY A 232 -7.95 -1.28 8.52
CA GLY A 232 -8.53 0.04 8.28
C GLY A 232 -8.88 0.27 6.82
N MET A 233 -7.92 0.07 5.92
CA MET A 233 -8.13 0.28 4.50
C MET A 233 -9.13 -0.72 3.89
N LEU A 234 -9.09 -2.00 4.29
CA LEU A 234 -10.08 -2.99 3.83
C LEU A 234 -11.51 -2.58 4.22
N ARG A 235 -11.72 -2.17 5.48
CA ARG A 235 -13.05 -1.72 5.95
C ARG A 235 -13.51 -0.47 5.21
N LEU A 236 -12.59 0.46 4.95
CA LEU A 236 -12.89 1.68 4.21
C LEU A 236 -13.25 1.36 2.75
N ASP A 237 -12.47 0.53 2.05
CA ASP A 237 -12.74 0.11 0.68
C ASP A 237 -14.11 -0.59 0.56
N GLN A 238 -14.48 -1.43 1.54
CA GLN A 238 -15.80 -2.07 1.60
C GLN A 238 -16.93 -1.07 1.83
N LEU A 239 -16.71 -0.11 2.72
CA LEU A 239 -17.70 0.94 3.03
C LEU A 239 -17.94 1.83 1.80
N VAL A 240 -16.88 2.25 1.11
CA VAL A 240 -16.96 3.04 -0.12
C VAL A 240 -17.70 2.26 -1.22
N ALA A 241 -17.38 0.98 -1.41
CA ALA A 241 -18.08 0.14 -2.37
C ALA A 241 -19.59 0.00 -2.04
N THR A 242 -19.96 0.09 -0.75
CA THR A 242 -21.37 0.02 -0.30
C THR A 242 -22.08 1.36 -0.48
N LEU A 243 -21.37 2.48 -0.34
CA LEU A 243 -21.96 3.83 -0.34
C LEU A 243 -21.90 4.54 -1.71
N ALA A 244 -21.11 4.03 -2.64
CA ALA A 244 -21.07 4.57 -4.00
C ALA A 244 -22.43 4.49 -4.68
N HIS A 245 -22.87 5.58 -5.33
CA HIS A 245 -24.19 5.69 -5.96
C HIS A 245 -24.12 5.67 -7.48
N GLU A 246 -23.14 6.33 -8.09
CA GLU A 246 -23.06 6.48 -9.54
C GLU A 246 -21.91 5.66 -10.11
N ARG A 247 -20.71 5.80 -9.56
CA ARG A 247 -19.50 5.20 -10.11
C ARG A 247 -18.47 4.89 -9.05
N LEU A 248 -17.75 3.80 -9.26
CA LEU A 248 -16.59 3.40 -8.47
C LEU A 248 -15.51 2.86 -9.41
N TRP A 249 -14.47 3.65 -9.65
CA TRP A 249 -13.38 3.29 -10.56
C TRP A 249 -12.10 3.05 -9.78
N LEU A 250 -11.50 1.91 -10.03
CA LEU A 250 -10.39 1.37 -9.25
C LEU A 250 -9.19 1.08 -10.16
N THR A 251 -8.00 1.45 -9.74
CA THR A 251 -6.74 1.05 -10.36
C THR A 251 -5.92 0.27 -9.36
N ASP A 252 -5.43 -0.91 -9.73
CA ASP A 252 -4.63 -1.74 -8.84
C ASP A 252 -3.59 -2.58 -9.57
N ALA A 253 -2.36 -2.57 -9.03
CA ALA A 253 -1.22 -3.26 -9.61
C ALA A 253 -1.23 -4.79 -9.38
N TYR A 254 -1.77 -5.25 -8.25
CA TYR A 254 -1.70 -6.65 -7.82
C TYR A 254 -3.02 -7.12 -7.22
N TYR A 255 -4.09 -6.99 -7.99
CA TYR A 255 -5.42 -7.37 -7.58
C TYR A 255 -5.52 -8.86 -7.22
N ALA A 256 -5.99 -9.12 -6.01
CA ALA A 256 -6.42 -10.43 -5.54
C ALA A 256 -7.50 -10.24 -4.47
N GLY A 257 -8.71 -9.92 -4.94
CA GLY A 257 -9.83 -9.57 -4.06
C GLY A 257 -10.19 -10.68 -3.08
N THR A 258 -10.49 -10.29 -1.84
CA THR A 258 -11.09 -11.19 -0.85
C THR A 258 -12.56 -11.43 -1.19
N PRO A 259 -13.16 -12.58 -0.80
CA PRO A 259 -14.56 -12.85 -1.06
C PRO A 259 -15.52 -11.73 -0.59
N SER A 260 -15.24 -11.12 0.57
CA SER A 260 -16.06 -10.03 1.12
C SER A 260 -16.01 -8.76 0.25
N TYR A 261 -14.82 -8.38 -0.23
CA TYR A 261 -14.66 -7.21 -1.10
C TYR A 261 -15.26 -7.44 -2.49
N VAL A 262 -15.06 -8.64 -3.06
CA VAL A 262 -15.72 -9.05 -4.32
C VAL A 262 -17.24 -8.96 -4.21
N GLN A 263 -17.84 -9.40 -3.08
CA GLN A 263 -19.27 -9.29 -2.86
C GLN A 263 -19.74 -7.83 -2.75
N ALA A 264 -18.98 -6.95 -2.10
CA ALA A 264 -19.31 -5.53 -2.02
C ALA A 264 -19.34 -4.87 -3.42
N LEU A 265 -18.34 -5.15 -4.27
CA LEU A 265 -18.30 -4.64 -5.65
C LEU A 265 -19.44 -5.19 -6.52
N ARG A 266 -19.77 -6.48 -6.37
CA ARG A 266 -20.91 -7.10 -7.07
C ARG A 266 -22.24 -6.48 -6.63
N ALA A 267 -22.41 -6.23 -5.33
CA ALA A 267 -23.59 -5.56 -4.80
C ALA A 267 -23.71 -4.13 -5.36
N ALA A 268 -22.64 -3.34 -5.33
CA ALA A 268 -22.61 -2.00 -5.91
C ALA A 268 -23.05 -2.03 -7.39
N ARG A 269 -22.47 -2.93 -8.18
CA ARG A 269 -22.87 -3.09 -9.60
C ARG A 269 -24.31 -3.51 -9.77
N HIS A 270 -24.83 -4.41 -8.93
CA HIS A 270 -26.23 -4.84 -8.96
C HIS A 270 -27.20 -3.69 -8.66
N HIS A 271 -26.80 -2.74 -7.83
CA HIS A 271 -27.54 -1.52 -7.54
C HIS A 271 -27.32 -0.39 -8.57
N GLY A 272 -26.70 -0.68 -9.70
CA GLY A 272 -26.59 0.26 -10.83
C GLY A 272 -25.32 1.08 -10.86
N VAL A 273 -24.41 0.94 -9.90
CA VAL A 273 -23.12 1.68 -9.87
C VAL A 273 -22.26 1.25 -11.06
N ASP A 274 -21.66 2.20 -11.77
CA ASP A 274 -20.65 1.92 -12.80
C ASP A 274 -19.32 1.56 -12.13
N VAL A 275 -19.10 0.26 -11.91
CA VAL A 275 -17.87 -0.26 -11.30
C VAL A 275 -16.88 -0.65 -12.39
N ARG A 276 -15.69 -0.03 -12.36
CA ARG A 276 -14.60 -0.29 -13.31
C ARG A 276 -13.31 -0.62 -12.59
N PHE A 277 -12.54 -1.54 -13.17
CA PHE A 277 -11.19 -1.88 -12.76
C PHE A 277 -10.19 -1.65 -13.89
N LEU A 278 -9.10 -0.93 -13.60
CA LEU A 278 -7.93 -0.86 -14.45
C LEU A 278 -6.80 -1.63 -13.77
N VAL A 279 -6.25 -2.62 -14.48
CA VAL A 279 -5.25 -3.57 -13.97
C VAL A 279 -4.11 -3.72 -14.97
N PRO A 280 -2.91 -4.16 -14.57
CA PRO A 280 -1.81 -4.35 -15.52
C PRO A 280 -2.07 -5.50 -16.48
N GLY A 281 -1.89 -5.25 -17.78
CA GLY A 281 -1.85 -6.30 -18.81
C GLY A 281 -0.53 -7.10 -18.78
N VAL A 282 0.56 -6.42 -18.36
CA VAL A 282 1.89 -7.00 -18.13
C VAL A 282 2.27 -6.75 -16.66
N THR A 283 2.85 -7.74 -15.99
CA THR A 283 3.27 -7.64 -14.59
C THR A 283 4.73 -8.09 -14.46
N ASP A 284 5.46 -7.46 -13.55
CA ASP A 284 6.82 -7.84 -13.13
C ASP A 284 6.86 -9.19 -12.39
N ILE A 285 5.69 -9.73 -12.00
CA ILE A 285 5.52 -11.04 -11.36
C ILE A 285 4.63 -11.94 -12.25
N PRO A 286 5.18 -12.63 -13.26
CA PRO A 286 4.40 -13.37 -14.26
C PRO A 286 3.42 -14.39 -13.69
N VAL A 287 3.76 -15.04 -12.55
CA VAL A 287 2.88 -16.01 -11.89
C VAL A 287 1.59 -15.39 -11.34
N LEU A 288 1.55 -14.07 -11.12
CA LEU A 288 0.35 -13.39 -10.62
C LEU A 288 -0.71 -13.15 -11.69
N ARG A 289 -0.31 -13.03 -12.97
CA ARG A 289 -1.25 -12.75 -14.06
C ARG A 289 -2.39 -13.77 -14.16
N PRO A 290 -2.13 -15.11 -14.20
CA PRO A 290 -3.22 -16.08 -14.21
C PRO A 290 -4.05 -16.04 -12.92
N VAL A 291 -3.45 -15.79 -11.77
CA VAL A 291 -4.14 -15.70 -10.48
C VAL A 291 -5.08 -14.49 -10.45
N SER A 292 -4.61 -13.32 -10.88
CA SER A 292 -5.46 -12.11 -10.95
C SER A 292 -6.62 -12.32 -11.95
N ARG A 293 -6.34 -12.88 -13.13
CA ARG A 293 -7.38 -13.18 -14.14
C ARG A 293 -8.43 -14.17 -13.66
N ALA A 294 -8.05 -15.16 -12.87
CA ALA A 294 -9.02 -16.08 -12.26
C ALA A 294 -9.97 -15.34 -11.29
N GLY A 295 -9.51 -14.26 -10.66
CA GLY A 295 -10.33 -13.40 -9.80
C GLY A 295 -11.28 -12.46 -10.56
N TYR A 296 -11.10 -12.26 -11.88
CA TYR A 296 -11.96 -11.34 -12.65
C TYR A 296 -13.33 -11.90 -12.96
N ARG A 297 -13.46 -13.21 -13.11
CA ARG A 297 -14.69 -13.84 -13.55
C ARG A 297 -15.93 -13.45 -12.72
N PRO A 298 -15.94 -13.58 -11.37
CA PRO A 298 -17.12 -13.22 -10.59
C PRO A 298 -17.51 -11.75 -10.66
N LEU A 299 -16.55 -10.87 -10.97
CA LEU A 299 -16.79 -9.45 -11.20
C LEU A 299 -17.41 -9.21 -12.59
N LEU A 300 -16.84 -9.83 -13.64
CA LEU A 300 -17.35 -9.75 -15.01
C LEU A 300 -18.76 -10.32 -15.13
N GLU A 301 -19.06 -11.46 -14.47
CA GLU A 301 -20.41 -12.06 -14.41
C GLU A 301 -21.42 -11.13 -13.72
N ALA A 302 -20.98 -10.28 -12.80
CA ALA A 302 -21.83 -9.25 -12.18
C ALA A 302 -21.95 -7.97 -13.02
N GLY A 303 -21.24 -7.87 -14.15
CA GLY A 303 -21.24 -6.71 -15.04
C GLY A 303 -20.25 -5.62 -14.64
N VAL A 304 -19.31 -5.89 -13.73
CA VAL A 304 -18.16 -5.01 -13.47
C VAL A 304 -17.26 -5.00 -14.72
N ARG A 305 -16.83 -3.84 -15.14
CA ARG A 305 -15.96 -3.69 -16.32
C ARG A 305 -14.50 -3.74 -15.90
N ILE A 306 -13.70 -4.56 -16.57
CA ILE A 306 -12.28 -4.74 -16.28
C ILE A 306 -11.47 -4.38 -17.51
N PHE A 307 -10.43 -3.57 -17.33
CA PHE A 307 -9.55 -3.09 -18.39
C PHE A 307 -8.11 -3.49 -18.07
N GLU A 308 -7.40 -4.07 -19.02
CA GLU A 308 -5.97 -4.36 -18.92
C GLU A 308 -5.17 -3.25 -19.61
N TRP A 309 -4.24 -2.64 -18.88
CA TRP A 309 -3.30 -1.64 -19.37
C TRP A 309 -2.39 -2.20 -20.45
N ASN A 310 -2.22 -1.51 -21.57
CA ASN A 310 -1.43 -1.97 -22.72
C ASN A 310 0.05 -1.57 -22.68
N GLY A 311 0.48 -0.76 -21.72
CA GLY A 311 1.88 -0.32 -21.57
C GLY A 311 2.75 -1.37 -20.85
N THR A 312 3.86 -0.91 -20.28
CA THR A 312 4.75 -1.71 -19.44
C THR A 312 4.03 -2.17 -18.16
N MET A 313 4.38 -1.69 -17.01
CA MET A 313 3.68 -2.01 -15.76
C MET A 313 2.76 -0.86 -15.34
N LEU A 314 1.50 -1.16 -15.06
CA LEU A 314 0.63 -0.27 -14.29
C LEU A 314 0.82 -0.59 -12.81
N HIS A 315 1.41 0.35 -12.06
CA HIS A 315 1.74 0.12 -10.66
C HIS A 315 0.93 1.02 -9.70
N ALA A 316 0.07 1.90 -10.21
CA ALA A 316 -0.80 2.77 -9.41
C ALA A 316 -1.80 1.99 -8.55
N LYS A 317 -2.12 2.54 -7.37
CA LYS A 317 -3.16 2.07 -6.47
C LYS A 317 -4.05 3.26 -6.14
N THR A 318 -5.12 3.40 -6.93
CA THR A 318 -6.05 4.53 -6.81
C THR A 318 -7.49 4.06 -6.82
N ALA A 319 -8.35 4.86 -6.25
CA ALA A 319 -9.80 4.70 -6.34
C ALA A 319 -10.45 6.07 -6.43
N VAL A 320 -11.56 6.16 -7.15
CA VAL A 320 -12.43 7.33 -7.17
C VAL A 320 -13.90 6.89 -7.13
N ALA A 321 -14.70 7.53 -6.29
CA ALA A 321 -16.13 7.27 -6.16
C ALA A 321 -16.92 8.56 -6.32
N ASP A 322 -17.91 8.54 -7.21
CA ASP A 322 -18.90 9.59 -7.45
C ASP A 322 -18.29 10.99 -7.68
N GLY A 323 -17.05 11.05 -8.17
CA GLY A 323 -16.32 12.30 -8.44
C GLY A 323 -16.02 13.18 -7.21
N ARG A 324 -16.15 12.64 -5.99
CA ARG A 324 -15.99 13.42 -4.75
C ARG A 324 -15.18 12.74 -3.65
N TRP A 325 -14.97 11.46 -3.76
CA TRP A 325 -14.10 10.67 -2.89
C TRP A 325 -13.00 10.06 -3.73
N ALA A 326 -11.75 10.19 -3.29
CA ALA A 326 -10.62 9.60 -4.00
C ALA A 326 -9.55 9.07 -3.03
N ARG A 327 -8.84 8.05 -3.45
CA ARG A 327 -7.73 7.43 -2.72
C ARG A 327 -6.49 7.32 -3.61
N VAL A 328 -5.34 7.70 -3.06
CA VAL A 328 -4.02 7.50 -3.66
C VAL A 328 -3.05 7.00 -2.60
N GLY A 329 -2.29 5.94 -2.88
CA GLY A 329 -1.32 5.44 -1.91
C GLY A 329 -0.63 4.15 -2.31
N SER A 330 -0.24 3.37 -1.31
CA SER A 330 0.55 2.15 -1.48
C SER A 330 -0.27 0.86 -1.39
N THR A 331 -1.52 0.91 -0.87
CA THR A 331 -2.33 -0.28 -0.59
C THR A 331 -2.87 -0.93 -1.85
N ASN A 332 -2.43 -2.14 -2.17
CA ASN A 332 -3.04 -2.97 -3.20
C ASN A 332 -4.32 -3.64 -2.69
N LEU A 333 -5.24 -3.93 -3.61
CA LEU A 333 -6.50 -4.62 -3.33
C LEU A 333 -6.28 -6.14 -3.16
N ASN A 334 -5.51 -6.49 -2.12
CA ASN A 334 -5.21 -7.87 -1.76
C ASN A 334 -4.94 -8.01 -0.25
N LEU A 335 -5.03 -9.27 0.23
CA LEU A 335 -4.93 -9.58 1.66
C LEU A 335 -3.58 -9.20 2.27
N ALA A 336 -2.48 -9.31 1.51
CA ALA A 336 -1.14 -8.97 2.02
C ALA A 336 -1.03 -7.48 2.35
N SER A 337 -1.53 -6.59 1.46
CA SER A 337 -1.57 -5.15 1.72
C SER A 337 -2.55 -4.79 2.83
N TRP A 338 -3.74 -5.39 2.85
CA TRP A 338 -4.76 -5.03 3.85
C TRP A 338 -4.45 -5.49 5.27
N LEU A 339 -3.73 -6.61 5.47
CA LEU A 339 -3.52 -7.20 6.79
C LEU A 339 -2.07 -7.47 7.17
N GLY A 340 -1.18 -7.56 6.19
CA GLY A 340 0.19 -8.04 6.40
C GLY A 340 1.28 -6.97 6.37
N ASN A 341 1.03 -5.86 5.68
CA ASN A 341 2.03 -4.82 5.43
C ASN A 341 1.80 -3.56 6.26
N CYS A 342 2.85 -2.75 6.38
CA CYS A 342 2.71 -1.32 6.60
C CYS A 342 2.37 -0.66 5.26
N GLU A 343 1.24 0.05 5.20
CA GLU A 343 0.77 0.78 4.01
C GLU A 343 0.42 2.22 4.40
N LEU A 344 0.39 3.10 3.40
CA LEU A 344 0.03 4.50 3.61
C LEU A 344 -0.78 5.00 2.42
N ASP A 345 -1.97 5.51 2.70
CA ASP A 345 -2.90 6.05 1.72
C ASP A 345 -3.41 7.42 2.16
N VAL A 346 -3.60 8.31 1.21
CA VAL A 346 -4.33 9.56 1.38
C VAL A 346 -5.71 9.39 0.75
N VAL A 347 -6.73 9.68 1.53
CA VAL A 347 -8.13 9.65 1.12
C VAL A 347 -8.65 11.08 1.14
N VAL A 348 -9.02 11.57 -0.03
CA VAL A 348 -9.46 12.96 -0.25
C VAL A 348 -10.96 13.00 -0.45
N GLU A 349 -11.64 13.90 0.24
CA GLU A 349 -13.07 14.17 0.11
C GLU A 349 -13.27 15.58 -0.48
N ASP A 350 -13.14 15.69 -1.80
CA ASP A 350 -13.21 16.94 -2.54
C ASP A 350 -13.68 16.71 -3.99
N GLU A 351 -14.59 17.51 -4.48
CA GLU A 351 -15.19 17.33 -5.82
C GLU A 351 -14.22 17.69 -6.95
N GLU A 352 -13.42 18.73 -6.79
CA GLU A 352 -12.46 19.12 -7.82
C GLU A 352 -11.34 18.05 -7.95
N PHE A 353 -10.82 17.59 -6.82
CA PHE A 353 -9.83 16.52 -6.81
C PHE A 353 -10.42 15.21 -7.35
N GLY A 354 -11.63 14.84 -6.94
CA GLY A 354 -12.34 13.66 -7.44
C GLY A 354 -12.52 13.69 -8.96
N ARG A 355 -12.94 14.84 -9.52
CA ARG A 355 -13.07 15.04 -10.97
C ARG A 355 -11.72 14.88 -11.69
N ARG A 356 -10.63 15.44 -11.18
CA ARG A 356 -9.30 15.25 -11.74
C ARG A 356 -8.87 13.79 -11.73
N MET A 357 -9.21 13.05 -10.68
CA MET A 357 -8.96 11.60 -10.60
C MET A 357 -9.76 10.81 -11.65
N GLU A 358 -11.01 11.19 -11.89
CA GLU A 358 -11.83 10.60 -12.96
C GLU A 358 -11.25 10.90 -14.34
N GLU A 359 -10.83 12.15 -14.60
CA GLU A 359 -10.18 12.55 -15.85
C GLU A 359 -8.91 11.72 -16.10
N MET A 360 -8.05 11.59 -15.11
CA MET A 360 -6.84 10.76 -15.20
C MET A 360 -7.19 9.29 -15.46
N TYR A 361 -8.20 8.75 -14.78
CA TYR A 361 -8.64 7.38 -15.00
C TYR A 361 -9.15 7.16 -16.43
N LEU A 362 -9.96 8.07 -16.96
CA LEU A 362 -10.45 8.02 -18.34
C LEU A 362 -9.33 8.16 -19.38
N GLU A 363 -8.34 9.02 -19.12
CA GLU A 363 -7.12 9.11 -19.92
C GLU A 363 -6.38 7.76 -19.96
N ASP A 364 -6.19 7.15 -18.79
CA ASP A 364 -5.53 5.84 -18.68
C ASP A 364 -6.31 4.75 -19.45
N LEU A 365 -7.64 4.79 -19.46
CA LEU A 365 -8.45 3.86 -20.25
C LEU A 365 -8.22 3.95 -21.76
N THR A 366 -7.76 5.10 -22.27
CA THR A 366 -7.45 5.25 -23.71
C THR A 366 -6.31 4.31 -24.14
N ASN A 367 -5.45 3.90 -23.20
CA ASN A 367 -4.37 2.93 -23.42
C ASN A 367 -4.65 1.59 -22.72
N ALA A 368 -5.90 1.17 -22.66
CA ALA A 368 -6.28 -0.07 -22.01
C ALA A 368 -7.23 -0.90 -22.92
N THR A 369 -7.24 -2.21 -22.70
CA THR A 369 -8.11 -3.14 -23.42
C THR A 369 -9.13 -3.73 -22.47
N GLU A 370 -10.43 -3.61 -22.80
CA GLU A 370 -11.50 -4.19 -21.99
C GLU A 370 -11.48 -5.72 -22.06
N VAL A 371 -11.57 -6.34 -20.90
CA VAL A 371 -11.61 -7.80 -20.75
C VAL A 371 -13.07 -8.27 -20.74
N VAL A 372 -13.38 -9.23 -21.58
CA VAL A 372 -14.75 -9.77 -21.72
C VAL A 372 -14.76 -11.28 -21.50
N LEU A 373 -15.93 -11.81 -21.16
CA LEU A 373 -16.16 -13.25 -21.13
C LEU A 373 -16.49 -13.72 -22.56
N ASP A 374 -15.84 -14.81 -23.02
CA ASP A 374 -16.21 -15.45 -24.29
C ASP A 374 -17.55 -16.21 -24.17
N ALA A 375 -18.06 -16.73 -25.30
CA ALA A 375 -19.31 -17.52 -25.34
C ALA A 375 -19.28 -18.77 -24.45
N LYS A 376 -18.11 -19.17 -23.96
CA LYS A 376 -17.93 -20.26 -22.98
C LYS A 376 -17.64 -19.74 -21.57
N HIS A 377 -17.97 -18.46 -21.30
CA HIS A 377 -17.71 -17.78 -20.03
C HIS A 377 -16.22 -17.79 -19.60
N ARG A 378 -15.29 -17.79 -20.57
CA ARG A 378 -13.85 -17.68 -20.27
C ARG A 378 -13.40 -16.23 -20.39
N VAL A 379 -12.51 -15.82 -19.50
CA VAL A 379 -11.89 -14.49 -19.52
C VAL A 379 -10.99 -14.36 -20.74
N ARG A 380 -11.26 -13.38 -21.64
CA ARG A 380 -10.51 -13.15 -22.85
C ARG A 380 -10.24 -11.66 -23.04
N ALA A 381 -8.98 -11.29 -23.35
CA ALA A 381 -8.67 -9.97 -23.87
C ALA A 381 -8.87 -10.01 -25.39
N PRO A 382 -9.74 -9.17 -26.00
CA PRO A 382 -9.85 -9.09 -27.45
C PRO A 382 -8.51 -8.61 -28.02
N GLY A 383 -7.95 -9.39 -28.95
CA GLY A 383 -6.81 -9.09 -29.82
C GLY A 383 -5.82 -8.05 -29.35
N ALA A 384 -5.00 -8.34 -28.33
CA ALA A 384 -3.89 -7.47 -27.99
C ALA A 384 -2.94 -7.39 -29.20
N PRO A 385 -2.53 -6.20 -29.66
CA PRO A 385 -1.50 -6.11 -30.68
C PRO A 385 -0.25 -6.82 -30.17
N THR A 386 0.28 -7.71 -30.99
CA THR A 386 1.49 -8.49 -30.74
C THR A 386 2.72 -7.57 -30.73
N ARG A 387 2.89 -6.75 -29.68
CA ARG A 387 4.10 -5.97 -29.44
C ARG A 387 4.33 -5.72 -27.96
N ALA A 388 4.74 -6.75 -27.26
CA ALA A 388 5.53 -6.62 -26.05
C ALA A 388 6.64 -7.69 -26.08
N ARG A 389 7.54 -7.57 -27.06
CA ARG A 389 8.87 -8.18 -26.97
C ARG A 389 9.77 -7.16 -26.29
N GLY A 390 9.89 -7.24 -25.00
CA GLY A 390 10.76 -6.39 -24.21
C GLY A 390 10.43 -6.44 -22.72
N ALA A 391 9.76 -7.49 -22.25
CA ALA A 391 9.76 -7.75 -20.82
C ALA A 391 11.19 -8.08 -20.43
N ILE A 392 11.84 -7.21 -19.67
CA ILE A 392 13.06 -7.57 -18.96
C ILE A 392 12.67 -8.80 -18.13
N SER A 393 13.10 -9.98 -18.58
CA SER A 393 13.15 -11.14 -17.73
C SER A 393 14.16 -10.80 -16.64
N SER A 394 13.71 -10.22 -15.53
CA SER A 394 14.53 -10.16 -14.34
C SER A 394 14.65 -11.60 -13.85
N GLU A 395 15.61 -12.33 -14.41
CA GLU A 395 16.12 -13.54 -13.80
C GLU A 395 16.62 -13.14 -12.42
N THR A 396 15.81 -13.38 -11.45
CA THR A 396 16.11 -13.79 -10.07
C THR A 396 14.91 -13.47 -9.20
N GLY A 397 14.18 -14.50 -8.85
CA GLY A 397 13.06 -14.44 -7.94
C GLY A 397 13.45 -13.96 -6.54
N SER A 398 12.84 -12.91 -6.06
CA SER A 398 12.92 -12.54 -4.66
C SER A 398 11.91 -13.37 -3.83
N ALA A 399 12.29 -13.77 -2.60
CA ALA A 399 11.44 -14.58 -1.71
C ALA A 399 10.08 -13.93 -1.34
N GLY A 400 9.93 -12.60 -1.50
CA GLY A 400 8.64 -11.90 -1.36
C GLY A 400 7.60 -12.30 -2.40
N ARG A 401 8.04 -12.81 -3.55
CA ARG A 401 7.17 -13.41 -4.56
C ARG A 401 6.59 -14.75 -4.08
N ALA A 402 7.37 -15.55 -3.34
CA ALA A 402 6.94 -16.82 -2.81
C ALA A 402 5.86 -16.69 -1.73
N THR A 403 5.96 -15.72 -0.84
CA THR A 403 5.00 -15.53 0.27
C THR A 403 3.66 -14.99 -0.18
N ALA A 404 3.62 -14.02 -1.09
CA ALA A 404 2.36 -13.59 -1.71
C ALA A 404 1.71 -14.73 -2.53
N GLY A 405 2.52 -15.63 -3.11
CA GLY A 405 2.08 -16.83 -3.80
C GLY A 405 1.45 -17.87 -2.87
N VAL A 406 2.05 -18.13 -1.71
CA VAL A 406 1.58 -19.15 -0.75
C VAL A 406 0.21 -18.78 -0.16
N PHE A 407 -0.03 -17.52 0.22
CA PHE A 407 -1.34 -17.08 0.72
C PHE A 407 -2.44 -17.14 -0.35
N ARG A 408 -2.10 -16.91 -1.62
CA ARG A 408 -3.05 -16.98 -2.74
C ARG A 408 -3.37 -18.42 -3.15
N ILE A 409 -2.38 -19.30 -3.18
CA ILE A 409 -2.57 -20.73 -3.42
C ILE A 409 -3.43 -21.33 -2.29
N GLY A 410 -3.18 -20.96 -1.03
CA GLY A 410 -3.99 -21.40 0.10
C GLY A 410 -5.48 -21.01 -0.03
N ASN A 411 -5.79 -19.79 -0.46
CA ASN A 411 -7.16 -19.34 -0.69
C ASN A 411 -7.82 -20.00 -1.91
N SER A 412 -7.08 -20.22 -3.00
CA SER A 412 -7.60 -20.90 -4.20
C SER A 412 -7.82 -22.39 -3.94
N VAL A 413 -6.93 -23.04 -3.22
CA VAL A 413 -7.05 -24.45 -2.78
C VAL A 413 -8.20 -24.61 -1.78
N GLY A 414 -8.33 -23.68 -0.80
CA GLY A 414 -9.45 -23.69 0.15
C GLY A 414 -10.82 -23.51 -0.52
N ALA A 415 -10.93 -22.63 -1.54
CA ALA A 415 -12.14 -22.43 -2.32
C ALA A 415 -12.49 -23.64 -3.19
N ALA A 416 -11.48 -24.35 -3.71
CA ALA A 416 -11.68 -25.57 -4.51
C ALA A 416 -12.08 -26.79 -3.67
N MET A 417 -11.59 -26.89 -2.44
CA MET A 417 -11.97 -27.96 -1.51
C MET A 417 -13.38 -27.79 -0.93
N SER A 418 -14.01 -26.62 -1.06
CA SER A 418 -15.33 -26.30 -0.53
C SER A 418 -16.50 -26.49 -1.52
N ASP A 419 -16.23 -27.02 -2.71
CA ASP A 419 -17.19 -27.41 -3.78
C ASP A 419 -18.24 -26.34 -4.16
N ARG A 420 -17.92 -25.06 -3.98
CA ARG A 420 -18.84 -23.93 -4.20
C ARG A 420 -18.57 -23.12 -5.48
N ARG A 421 -17.66 -23.57 -6.34
CA ARG A 421 -17.24 -22.83 -7.55
C ARG A 421 -16.99 -23.76 -8.74
N VAL A 422 -17.51 -23.38 -9.91
CA VAL A 422 -17.15 -24.04 -11.17
C VAL A 422 -15.74 -23.60 -11.55
N LEU A 423 -14.80 -24.55 -11.61
CA LEU A 423 -13.40 -24.33 -11.95
C LEU A 423 -13.21 -24.03 -13.44
N GLU A 424 -12.44 -22.98 -13.76
CA GLU A 424 -12.06 -22.67 -15.14
C GLU A 424 -10.89 -23.55 -15.65
N PRO A 425 -10.69 -23.67 -16.97
CA PRO A 425 -9.56 -24.42 -17.56
C PRO A 425 -8.18 -23.98 -17.06
N VAL A 426 -8.02 -22.72 -16.66
CA VAL A 426 -6.77 -22.19 -16.09
C VAL A 426 -6.60 -22.64 -14.64
N GLU A 427 -7.66 -22.56 -13.84
CA GLU A 427 -7.68 -23.05 -12.45
C GLU A 427 -7.50 -24.56 -12.41
N THR A 428 -8.12 -25.28 -13.36
CA THR A 428 -7.92 -26.73 -13.54
C THR A 428 -6.47 -27.08 -13.86
N ARG A 429 -5.78 -26.29 -14.73
CA ARG A 429 -4.35 -26.50 -15.00
C ARG A 429 -3.49 -26.23 -13.77
N ILE A 430 -3.75 -25.16 -13.04
CA ILE A 430 -3.02 -24.83 -11.80
C ILE A 430 -3.21 -25.95 -10.79
N MET A 431 -4.45 -26.43 -10.61
CA MET A 431 -4.76 -27.52 -9.67
C MET A 431 -4.18 -28.86 -10.09
N THR A 432 -4.28 -29.22 -11.37
CA THR A 432 -3.67 -30.46 -11.86
C THR A 432 -2.16 -30.41 -11.75
N THR A 433 -1.52 -29.27 -12.08
CA THR A 433 -0.08 -29.09 -11.94
C THR A 433 0.34 -29.12 -10.46
N ALA A 434 -0.38 -28.42 -9.58
CA ALA A 434 -0.11 -28.43 -8.15
C ALA A 434 -0.35 -29.82 -7.54
N GLY A 435 -1.43 -30.50 -7.93
CA GLY A 435 -1.74 -31.87 -7.49
C GLY A 435 -0.68 -32.86 -7.94
N LEU A 436 -0.21 -32.77 -9.18
CA LEU A 436 0.87 -33.60 -9.69
C LEU A 436 2.19 -33.35 -8.96
N LEU A 437 2.51 -32.08 -8.70
CA LEU A 437 3.71 -31.68 -7.96
C LEU A 437 3.67 -32.18 -6.51
N LEU A 438 2.52 -32.09 -5.84
CA LEU A 438 2.31 -32.64 -4.50
C LEU A 438 2.41 -34.16 -4.49
N LEU A 439 1.90 -34.84 -5.52
CA LEU A 439 2.02 -36.29 -5.66
C LEU A 439 3.46 -36.71 -5.84
N VAL A 440 4.21 -36.03 -6.72
CA VAL A 440 5.66 -36.27 -6.90
C VAL A 440 6.41 -36.03 -5.60
N LEU A 441 6.09 -34.96 -4.89
CA LEU A 441 6.69 -34.62 -3.60
C LEU A 441 6.36 -35.71 -2.54
N ALA A 442 5.11 -36.17 -2.50
CA ALA A 442 4.68 -37.25 -1.60
C ALA A 442 5.43 -38.57 -1.88
N ILE A 443 5.57 -38.93 -3.15
CA ILE A 443 6.36 -40.14 -3.56
C ILE A 443 7.83 -39.96 -3.16
N LEU A 444 8.41 -38.74 -3.41
CA LEU A 444 9.80 -38.47 -3.03
C LEU A 444 10.01 -38.61 -1.52
N PHE A 445 9.09 -38.09 -0.71
CA PHE A 445 9.16 -38.19 0.75
C PHE A 445 8.88 -39.60 1.26
N ALA A 446 8.04 -40.38 0.57
CA ALA A 446 7.82 -41.80 0.89
C ALA A 446 9.07 -42.63 0.61
N LEU A 447 9.76 -42.34 -0.49
CA LEU A 447 11.02 -43.04 -0.84
C LEU A 447 12.22 -42.55 -0.01
N PHE A 448 12.24 -41.28 0.35
CA PHE A 448 13.33 -40.64 1.08
C PHE A 448 12.81 -39.83 2.29
N PRO A 449 12.29 -40.49 3.35
CA PRO A 449 11.64 -39.78 4.48
C PRO A 449 12.59 -38.83 5.23
N ARG A 450 13.90 -39.03 5.12
CA ARG A 450 14.91 -38.14 5.71
C ARG A 450 14.96 -36.78 5.03
N LEU A 451 14.59 -36.67 3.75
CA LEU A 451 14.50 -35.39 3.03
C LEU A 451 13.39 -34.48 3.61
N LEU A 452 12.35 -35.07 4.18
CA LEU A 452 11.30 -34.33 4.88
C LEU A 452 11.65 -34.13 6.36
N ALA A 453 12.12 -35.20 7.03
CA ALA A 453 12.36 -35.22 8.46
C ALA A 453 13.43 -34.20 8.89
N TYR A 454 14.57 -34.15 8.22
CA TYR A 454 15.66 -33.26 8.63
C TYR A 454 15.34 -31.78 8.49
N PRO A 455 14.81 -31.25 7.36
CA PRO A 455 14.38 -29.86 7.27
C PRO A 455 13.29 -29.53 8.30
N LEU A 456 12.33 -30.43 8.50
CA LEU A 456 11.24 -30.23 9.46
C LEU A 456 11.76 -30.16 10.91
N ILE A 457 12.65 -31.09 11.30
CA ILE A 457 13.31 -31.07 12.60
C ILE A 457 14.11 -29.80 12.78
N THR A 458 14.87 -29.36 11.77
CA THR A 458 15.65 -28.11 11.82
C THR A 458 14.76 -26.90 12.03
N ILE A 459 13.64 -26.82 11.31
CA ILE A 459 12.67 -25.74 11.45
C ILE A 459 12.03 -25.76 12.85
N ILE A 460 11.62 -26.94 13.34
CA ILE A 460 10.99 -27.07 14.67
C ILE A 460 11.97 -26.70 15.78
N VAL A 461 13.22 -27.17 15.70
CA VAL A 461 14.27 -26.83 16.69
C VAL A 461 14.54 -25.32 16.65
N TRP A 462 14.66 -24.76 15.47
CA TRP A 462 14.87 -23.32 15.31
C TRP A 462 13.72 -22.51 15.90
N LEU A 463 12.46 -22.87 15.60
CA LEU A 463 11.27 -22.22 16.20
C LEU A 463 11.24 -22.36 17.72
N ALA A 464 11.57 -23.56 18.25
CA ALA A 464 11.61 -23.78 19.70
C ALA A 464 12.66 -22.88 20.37
N VAL A 465 13.87 -22.80 19.81
CA VAL A 465 14.94 -21.93 20.32
C VAL A 465 14.53 -20.46 20.24
N ALA A 466 13.94 -20.02 19.14
CA ALA A 466 13.45 -18.63 18.98
C ALA A 466 12.38 -18.28 20.01
N LEU A 467 11.41 -19.17 20.26
CA LEU A 467 10.37 -18.98 21.25
C LEU A 467 10.93 -18.95 22.69
N LEU A 468 11.85 -19.83 23.02
CA LEU A 468 12.51 -19.85 24.33
C LEU A 468 13.34 -18.57 24.56
N TYR A 469 14.08 -18.13 23.55
CA TYR A 469 14.84 -16.89 23.59
C TYR A 469 13.94 -15.68 23.81
N ARG A 470 12.84 -15.59 23.04
CA ARG A 470 11.85 -14.52 23.18
C ARG A 470 11.18 -14.51 24.56
N GLY A 471 10.83 -15.70 25.06
CA GLY A 471 10.28 -15.84 26.41
C GLY A 471 11.27 -15.38 27.49
N TYR A 472 12.56 -15.69 27.32
CA TYR A 472 13.61 -15.20 28.21
C TYR A 472 13.78 -13.67 28.16
N GLU A 473 13.81 -13.07 26.97
CA GLU A 473 13.87 -11.61 26.79
C GLU A 473 12.70 -10.91 27.49
N LEU A 474 11.47 -11.34 27.22
CA LEU A 474 10.27 -10.78 27.85
C LEU A 474 10.30 -10.89 29.38
N LYS A 475 10.82 -12.00 29.93
CA LYS A 475 11.00 -12.16 31.37
C LYS A 475 12.06 -11.19 31.92
N ARG A 476 13.14 -10.95 31.19
CA ARG A 476 14.22 -10.03 31.55
C ARG A 476 13.76 -8.56 31.48
N GLU A 477 12.96 -8.19 30.47
CA GLU A 477 12.38 -6.85 30.33
C GLU A 477 11.39 -6.53 31.45
N ARG A 478 10.52 -7.48 31.81
CA ARG A 478 9.62 -7.35 32.98
C ARG A 478 10.39 -7.17 34.30
N GLY A 479 11.53 -7.85 34.46
CA GLY A 479 12.41 -7.70 35.62
C GLY A 479 13.14 -6.36 35.69
N ARG A 480 13.20 -5.60 34.58
CA ARG A 480 13.81 -4.27 34.49
C ARG A 480 12.82 -3.12 34.63
N GLY A 481 11.53 -3.40 34.83
CA GLY A 481 10.48 -2.38 34.98
C GLY A 481 10.21 -1.56 33.70
N ILE A 482 10.64 -2.02 32.54
CA ILE A 482 10.38 -1.35 31.26
C ILE A 482 8.93 -1.67 30.84
N PRO A 483 8.04 -0.67 30.69
CA PRO A 483 6.66 -0.94 30.30
C PRO A 483 6.60 -1.52 28.87
N HIS A 484 5.74 -2.50 28.68
CA HIS A 484 5.53 -3.13 27.37
C HIS A 484 4.97 -2.10 26.36
N PRO A 485 5.40 -2.09 25.09
CA PRO A 485 4.90 -1.16 24.09
C PRO A 485 3.37 -1.06 24.01
N ALA A 486 2.65 -2.18 24.22
CA ALA A 486 1.19 -2.19 24.29
C ALA A 486 0.63 -1.44 25.51
N GLN A 487 1.36 -1.38 26.63
CA GLN A 487 0.96 -0.62 27.81
C GLN A 487 1.22 0.88 27.63
N ILE A 488 2.25 1.24 26.88
CA ILE A 488 2.53 2.63 26.48
C ILE A 488 1.44 3.12 25.51
N GLN A 489 1.00 2.26 24.61
CA GLN A 489 -0.07 2.57 23.66
C GLN A 489 -1.42 2.70 24.39
N GLN A 490 -1.72 1.80 25.30
CA GLN A 490 -2.95 1.85 26.13
C GLN A 490 -2.96 3.06 27.06
N ALA A 491 -1.83 3.40 27.68
CA ALA A 491 -1.70 4.60 28.49
C ALA A 491 -1.83 5.91 27.66
N ALA A 492 -1.42 5.89 26.40
CA ALA A 492 -1.61 7.01 25.48
C ALA A 492 -3.07 7.12 25.02
N GLU A 493 -3.77 6.00 24.82
CA GLU A 493 -5.20 5.94 24.50
C GLU A 493 -6.05 6.38 25.70
N ASP A 494 -5.75 5.90 26.91
CA ASP A 494 -6.43 6.28 28.16
C ASP A 494 -6.21 7.77 28.50
N ALA A 495 -5.04 8.33 28.20
CA ALA A 495 -4.76 9.76 28.38
C ALA A 495 -5.56 10.65 27.38
N HIS A 496 -6.00 10.10 26.27
CA HIS A 496 -6.85 10.78 25.29
C HIS A 496 -8.34 10.76 25.65
N GLU A 497 -8.79 9.76 26.44
CA GLU A 497 -10.19 9.69 26.94
C GLU A 497 -10.46 10.59 28.16
N ILE A 498 -9.41 10.97 28.89
CA ILE A 498 -9.54 11.92 30.00
C ILE A 498 -9.39 13.35 29.46
N GLY A 499 -10.40 13.80 28.71
CA GLY A 499 -10.55 15.20 28.35
C GLY A 499 -10.65 16.11 29.57
N PRO A 500 -10.30 17.41 29.50
CA PRO A 500 -10.29 18.31 30.65
C PRO A 500 -11.68 18.38 31.27
N LYS A 501 -11.79 18.00 32.55
CA LYS A 501 -12.97 18.30 33.36
C LYS A 501 -13.22 19.81 33.29
N LYS A 502 -14.37 20.20 32.79
CA LYS A 502 -14.85 21.57 32.86
C LYS A 502 -15.08 21.87 34.38
N GLU A 503 -14.32 22.81 34.89
CA GLU A 503 -14.70 23.64 36.02
C GLU A 503 -15.49 24.85 35.52
#